data_ee8ea01a07aaedffa4086241ad823b85
#
_entry.id   ee8ea01a07aaedffa4086241ad823b85
#
_cell.length_a   1.000
_cell.length_b   1.000
_cell.length_c   1.000
_cell.angle_alpha   90.00
_cell.angle_beta   90.00
_cell.angle_gamma   90.00
#
_symmetry.space_group_name_H-M   'P 1'
#
loop_
_entity.id
_entity.type
_entity.pdbx_description
1 polymer ?
#
loop_
_entity_poly.entity_id
_entity_poly.type
_entity_poly.pdbx_seq_one_letter_code
_entity_poly.pdbx_strand_id
1 'polypeptide(L)'
;MGFDVTVLRVFTDAAGNFGNPLGVVDASTVDAQWHQRIATQLGYSETTFVDLPRAGSTTAHARIYTPRVELPFAGHPTVGASWWLRARGTPIRTLQVPAGIVQVNYDDEITAISARSEWAPEFAIHDLESLDELAAADPGDFPDDVSHYLWAWIDESAGAVRSRLFAANLGVAEDEATGSGAVRMTAPTGLPA
;
A
#
# COMPACT_ATOMS: atom_id res chain seq x y z
N MET A 1 -19.93 3.01 20.80
CA MET A 1 -18.94 4.04 20.42
C MET A 1 -19.06 4.22 18.93
N GLY A 2 -19.32 5.46 18.48
CA GLY A 2 -19.29 5.78 17.05
C GLY A 2 -17.90 6.29 16.72
N PHE A 3 -17.33 5.84 15.62
CA PHE A 3 -16.12 6.38 15.02
C PHE A 3 -16.36 6.54 13.52
N ASP A 4 -15.67 7.48 12.92
CA ASP A 4 -15.79 7.74 11.48
C ASP A 4 -14.70 6.98 10.73
N VAL A 5 -15.08 6.38 9.62
CA VAL A 5 -14.16 5.75 8.67
C VAL A 5 -14.21 6.52 7.36
N THR A 6 -13.07 7.01 6.92
CA THR A 6 -12.91 7.52 5.55
C THR A 6 -12.48 6.38 4.66
N VAL A 7 -13.24 6.09 3.61
CA VAL A 7 -12.86 5.08 2.61
C VAL A 7 -12.23 5.77 1.41
N LEU A 8 -11.00 5.38 1.10
CA LEU A 8 -10.23 5.87 -0.03
C LEU A 8 -10.05 4.75 -1.06
N ARG A 9 -9.75 5.15 -2.30
CA ARG A 9 -9.13 4.26 -3.30
C ARG A 9 -7.74 4.79 -3.61
N VAL A 10 -6.73 3.96 -3.43
CA VAL A 10 -5.31 4.32 -3.62
C VAL A 10 -4.80 3.68 -4.90
N PHE A 11 -3.98 4.40 -5.66
CA PHE A 11 -3.47 4.01 -6.99
C PHE A 11 -4.56 3.95 -8.06
N THR A 12 -5.46 4.93 -8.05
CA THR A 12 -6.44 5.13 -9.12
C THR A 12 -5.80 5.78 -10.34
N ASP A 13 -6.47 5.64 -11.49
CA ASP A 13 -6.20 6.51 -12.64
C ASP A 13 -6.73 7.95 -12.40
N ALA A 14 -6.48 8.85 -13.34
CA ALA A 14 -6.95 10.24 -13.25
C ALA A 14 -8.48 10.38 -13.21
N ALA A 15 -9.23 9.37 -13.65
CA ALA A 15 -10.70 9.33 -13.59
C ALA A 15 -11.23 8.71 -12.29
N GLY A 16 -10.34 8.25 -11.39
CA GLY A 16 -10.69 7.60 -10.13
C GLY A 16 -11.09 6.12 -10.26
N ASN A 17 -10.82 5.51 -11.41
CA ASN A 17 -11.05 4.08 -11.62
C ASN A 17 -9.91 3.26 -11.01
N PHE A 18 -10.15 1.95 -10.81
CA PHE A 18 -9.18 1.00 -10.26
C PHE A 18 -8.79 1.32 -8.81
N GLY A 19 -7.58 0.93 -8.43
CA GLY A 19 -7.00 1.19 -7.11
C GLY A 19 -7.57 0.34 -5.98
N ASN A 20 -6.82 0.22 -4.90
CA ASN A 20 -7.18 -0.57 -3.74
C ASN A 20 -7.98 0.23 -2.71
N PRO A 21 -9.09 -0.30 -2.18
CA PRO A 21 -9.83 0.34 -1.11
C PRO A 21 -9.02 0.32 0.19
N LEU A 22 -9.09 1.45 0.91
CA LEU A 22 -8.42 1.64 2.19
C LEU A 22 -9.39 2.28 3.18
N GLY A 23 -9.54 1.69 4.36
CA GLY A 23 -10.19 2.35 5.50
C GLY A 23 -9.18 3.22 6.26
N VAL A 24 -9.48 4.50 6.48
CA VAL A 24 -8.67 5.40 7.31
C VAL A 24 -9.49 5.88 8.49
N VAL A 25 -8.95 5.74 9.68
CA VAL A 25 -9.58 6.11 10.96
C VAL A 25 -8.66 7.04 11.73
N ASP A 26 -9.22 8.12 12.28
CA ASP A 26 -8.52 8.95 13.26
C ASP A 26 -8.33 8.16 14.56
N ALA A 27 -7.09 7.82 14.90
CA ALA A 27 -6.75 6.99 16.04
C ALA A 27 -7.18 7.63 17.39
N SER A 28 -7.30 8.95 17.45
CA SER A 28 -7.76 9.65 18.66
C SER A 28 -9.21 9.34 19.02
N THR A 29 -10.00 8.83 18.08
CA THR A 29 -11.43 8.52 18.27
C THR A 29 -11.68 7.08 18.72
N VAL A 30 -10.65 6.24 18.74
CA VAL A 30 -10.77 4.79 19.00
C VAL A 30 -9.61 4.32 19.87
N ASP A 31 -9.93 3.58 20.93
CA ASP A 31 -8.91 2.93 21.75
C ASP A 31 -8.15 1.86 20.95
N ALA A 32 -6.82 1.85 21.05
CA ALA A 32 -5.93 0.96 20.30
C ALA A 32 -6.25 -0.54 20.47
N GLN A 33 -6.81 -0.95 21.61
CA GLN A 33 -7.23 -2.34 21.83
C GLN A 33 -8.32 -2.80 20.85
N TRP A 34 -9.03 -1.88 20.20
CA TRP A 34 -10.11 -2.18 19.25
C TRP A 34 -9.68 -2.16 17.79
N HIS A 35 -8.47 -1.68 17.47
CA HIS A 35 -8.02 -1.49 16.08
C HIS A 35 -8.16 -2.78 15.25
N GLN A 36 -7.62 -3.91 15.74
CA GLN A 36 -7.72 -5.19 15.03
C GLN A 36 -9.17 -5.62 14.80
N ARG A 37 -10.02 -5.49 15.82
CA ARG A 37 -11.42 -5.88 15.72
C ARG A 37 -12.18 -5.03 14.69
N ILE A 38 -11.89 -3.72 14.67
CA ILE A 38 -12.47 -2.80 13.69
C ILE A 38 -12.03 -3.16 12.28
N ALA A 39 -10.73 -3.38 12.04
CA ALA A 39 -10.21 -3.81 10.76
C ALA A 39 -10.87 -5.10 10.27
N THR A 40 -11.05 -6.09 11.17
CA THR A 40 -11.76 -7.34 10.88
C THR A 40 -13.21 -7.08 10.47
N GLN A 41 -13.92 -6.18 11.15
CA GLN A 41 -15.33 -5.87 10.86
C GLN A 41 -15.52 -5.07 9.57
N LEU A 42 -14.58 -4.18 9.25
CA LEU A 42 -14.62 -3.39 8.02
C LEU A 42 -14.33 -4.23 6.79
N GLY A 43 -13.46 -5.24 6.91
CA GLY A 43 -13.20 -6.22 5.85
C GLY A 43 -12.45 -5.68 4.62
N TYR A 44 -11.87 -4.45 4.69
CA TYR A 44 -10.97 -3.96 3.66
C TYR A 44 -9.66 -4.76 3.69
N SER A 45 -8.94 -4.80 2.57
CA SER A 45 -7.60 -5.41 2.53
C SER A 45 -6.74 -4.85 3.66
N GLU A 46 -6.78 -3.52 3.86
CA GLU A 46 -6.18 -2.85 5.01
C GLU A 46 -7.05 -1.72 5.58
N THR A 47 -6.85 -1.50 6.88
CA THR A 47 -7.38 -0.34 7.61
C THR A 47 -6.23 0.33 8.35
N THR A 48 -6.10 1.64 8.19
CA THR A 48 -5.06 2.44 8.84
C THR A 48 -5.65 3.33 9.92
N PHE A 49 -5.08 3.26 11.12
CA PHE A 49 -5.37 4.14 12.24
C PHE A 49 -4.26 5.19 12.33
N VAL A 50 -4.63 6.46 12.20
CA VAL A 50 -3.69 7.58 12.06
C VAL A 50 -3.77 8.47 13.29
N ASP A 51 -2.65 8.62 14.00
CA ASP A 51 -2.48 9.67 15.01
C ASP A 51 -2.10 10.97 14.29
N LEU A 52 -2.94 11.98 14.42
CA LEU A 52 -2.73 13.28 13.80
C LEU A 52 -1.42 13.92 14.28
N PRO A 53 -0.72 14.69 13.43
CA PRO A 53 0.50 15.36 13.83
C PRO A 53 0.20 16.39 14.94
N ARG A 54 1.10 16.52 15.90
CA ARG A 54 1.03 17.59 16.92
C ARG A 54 1.20 18.94 16.26
N ALA A 55 0.67 19.98 16.87
CA ALA A 55 0.83 21.35 16.36
C ALA A 55 2.31 21.68 16.11
N GLY A 56 2.61 22.12 14.88
CA GLY A 56 3.98 22.44 14.43
C GLY A 56 4.85 21.23 14.04
N SER A 57 4.34 19.99 14.16
CA SER A 57 5.01 18.80 13.68
C SER A 57 4.62 18.48 12.24
N THR A 58 5.59 17.98 11.46
CA THR A 58 5.36 17.40 10.14
C THR A 58 5.47 15.87 10.14
N THR A 59 5.36 15.27 11.33
CA THR A 59 5.37 13.81 11.52
C THR A 59 4.03 13.38 12.10
N ALA A 60 3.40 12.42 11.47
CA ALA A 60 2.25 11.68 12.01
C ALA A 60 2.66 10.23 12.32
N HIS A 61 1.79 9.50 13.01
CA HIS A 61 2.00 8.08 13.30
C HIS A 61 0.84 7.29 12.72
N ALA A 62 1.09 6.07 12.27
CA ALA A 62 0.05 5.19 11.77
C ALA A 62 0.31 3.73 12.13
N ARG A 63 -0.79 3.00 12.32
CA ARG A 63 -0.81 1.56 12.49
C ARG A 63 -1.72 0.97 11.42
N ILE A 64 -1.26 -0.08 10.77
CA ILE A 64 -1.89 -0.69 9.60
C ILE A 64 -2.33 -2.11 9.96
N TYR A 65 -3.58 -2.44 9.67
CA TYR A 65 -4.17 -3.73 9.99
C TYR A 65 -4.83 -4.34 8.76
N THR A 66 -4.52 -5.59 8.49
CA THR A 66 -5.40 -6.46 7.68
C THR A 66 -6.58 -6.92 8.56
N PRO A 67 -7.60 -7.60 8.02
CA PRO A 67 -8.62 -8.24 8.85
C PRO A 67 -8.10 -9.25 9.88
N ARG A 68 -6.84 -9.70 9.75
CA ARG A 68 -6.27 -10.77 10.58
C ARG A 68 -5.15 -10.31 11.49
N VAL A 69 -4.28 -9.39 11.02
CA VAL A 69 -3.05 -9.03 11.74
C VAL A 69 -2.66 -7.58 11.50
N GLU A 70 -1.91 -7.01 12.42
CA GLU A 70 -1.20 -5.74 12.23
C GLU A 70 0.02 -5.96 11.33
N LEU A 71 0.20 -5.04 10.36
CA LEU A 71 1.35 -5.02 9.47
C LEU A 71 2.37 -3.98 9.94
N PRO A 72 3.67 -4.30 9.93
CA PRO A 72 4.70 -3.33 10.25
C PRO A 72 4.80 -2.21 9.20
N PHE A 73 4.48 -2.52 7.95
CA PHE A 73 4.46 -1.62 6.81
C PHE A 73 3.56 -2.18 5.70
N ALA A 74 2.88 -1.28 4.98
CA ALA A 74 2.22 -1.59 3.71
C ALA A 74 2.19 -0.33 2.82
N GLY A 75 2.47 -0.47 1.53
CA GLY A 75 2.67 0.64 0.60
C GLY A 75 1.42 1.51 0.42
N HIS A 76 0.34 0.93 -0.14
CA HIS A 76 -0.86 1.72 -0.44
C HIS A 76 -1.53 2.31 0.81
N PRO A 77 -1.59 1.65 1.99
CA PRO A 77 -2.11 2.28 3.20
C PRO A 77 -1.31 3.50 3.64
N THR A 78 0.01 3.46 3.48
CA THR A 78 0.91 4.56 3.84
C THR A 78 0.71 5.76 2.90
N VAL A 79 0.58 5.51 1.58
CA VAL A 79 0.25 6.56 0.60
C VAL A 79 -1.11 7.16 0.90
N GLY A 80 -2.13 6.33 1.10
CA GLY A 80 -3.50 6.79 1.37
C GLY A 80 -3.63 7.59 2.67
N ALA A 81 -2.99 7.16 3.76
CA ALA A 81 -2.95 7.90 5.02
C ALA A 81 -2.27 9.28 4.86
N SER A 82 -1.18 9.34 4.09
CA SER A 82 -0.45 10.58 3.80
C SER A 82 -1.31 11.54 2.97
N TRP A 83 -1.98 11.03 1.94
CA TRP A 83 -2.93 11.82 1.15
C TRP A 83 -4.10 12.32 1.99
N TRP A 84 -4.68 11.47 2.85
CA TRP A 84 -5.79 11.82 3.73
C TRP A 84 -5.41 12.96 4.69
N LEU A 85 -4.21 12.94 5.25
CA LEU A 85 -3.68 14.02 6.09
C LEU A 85 -3.54 15.32 5.31
N ARG A 86 -3.00 15.28 4.07
CA ARG A 86 -2.91 16.46 3.18
C ARG A 86 -4.30 17.04 2.87
N ALA A 87 -5.26 16.19 2.50
CA ALA A 87 -6.62 16.61 2.19
C ALA A 87 -7.35 17.27 3.37
N ARG A 88 -6.96 16.96 4.60
CA ARG A 88 -7.44 17.59 5.84
C ARG A 88 -6.69 18.89 6.22
N GLY A 89 -5.76 19.35 5.39
CA GLY A 89 -4.94 20.53 5.66
C GLY A 89 -3.81 20.32 6.66
N THR A 90 -3.44 19.08 6.92
CA THR A 90 -2.32 18.69 7.82
C THR A 90 -1.25 17.87 7.07
N PRO A 91 -0.63 18.42 5.99
CA PRO A 91 0.39 17.71 5.25
C PRO A 91 1.59 17.38 6.13
N ILE A 92 2.14 16.18 5.93
CA ILE A 92 3.30 15.68 6.68
C ILE A 92 4.51 15.50 5.77
N ARG A 93 5.70 15.43 6.34
CA ARG A 93 6.93 15.04 5.64
C ARG A 93 7.36 13.62 5.99
N THR A 94 6.89 13.11 7.12
CA THR A 94 7.21 11.76 7.58
C THR A 94 5.99 11.10 8.22
N LEU A 95 5.84 9.81 7.94
CA LEU A 95 4.87 8.94 8.61
C LEU A 95 5.63 7.85 9.38
N GLN A 96 5.45 7.83 10.70
CA GLN A 96 6.01 6.78 11.55
C GLN A 96 5.07 5.59 11.53
N VAL A 97 5.56 4.44 11.08
CA VAL A 97 4.89 3.14 11.15
C VAL A 97 5.70 2.17 12.00
N PRO A 98 5.20 1.00 12.41
CA PRO A 98 5.97 0.06 13.23
C PRO A 98 7.33 -0.35 12.63
N ALA A 99 7.45 -0.46 11.30
CA ALA A 99 8.72 -0.76 10.62
C ALA A 99 9.74 0.38 10.71
N GLY A 100 9.30 1.64 10.85
CA GLY A 100 10.19 2.80 10.92
C GLY A 100 9.58 4.08 10.34
N ILE A 101 10.43 5.02 9.93
CA ILE A 101 10.05 6.32 9.40
C ILE A 101 9.99 6.25 7.87
N VAL A 102 8.82 6.53 7.31
CA VAL A 102 8.57 6.65 5.86
C VAL A 102 8.67 8.13 5.50
N GLN A 103 9.42 8.46 4.44
CA GLN A 103 9.44 9.81 3.87
C GLN A 103 8.22 10.01 2.99
N VAL A 104 7.59 11.18 3.10
CA VAL A 104 6.40 11.54 2.33
C VAL A 104 6.71 12.76 1.48
N ASN A 105 6.43 12.67 0.19
CA ASN A 105 6.58 13.73 -0.77
C ASN A 105 5.24 14.01 -1.45
N TYR A 106 5.00 15.27 -1.75
CA TYR A 106 3.83 15.72 -2.49
C TYR A 106 4.30 16.47 -3.71
N ASP A 107 3.82 16.05 -4.87
CA ASP A 107 4.05 16.72 -6.15
C ASP A 107 2.68 16.96 -6.77
N ASP A 108 2.30 18.23 -6.87
CA ASP A 108 0.97 18.69 -7.29
C ASP A 108 -0.17 17.83 -6.69
N GLU A 109 -0.76 16.95 -7.48
CA GLU A 109 -1.85 16.07 -7.05
C GLU A 109 -1.36 14.72 -6.52
N ILE A 110 -0.10 14.37 -6.75
CA ILE A 110 0.45 13.07 -6.40
C ILE A 110 0.96 13.08 -4.95
N THR A 111 0.71 12.00 -4.25
CA THR A 111 1.34 11.68 -2.97
C THR A 111 2.25 10.48 -3.16
N ALA A 112 3.53 10.66 -2.91
CA ALA A 112 4.54 9.64 -3.03
C ALA A 112 5.20 9.36 -1.67
N ILE A 113 5.68 8.14 -1.50
CA ILE A 113 6.45 7.75 -0.31
C ILE A 113 7.77 7.12 -0.72
N SER A 114 8.77 7.24 0.16
CA SER A 114 10.01 6.46 0.07
C SER A 114 10.12 5.57 1.29
N ALA A 115 10.24 4.27 1.07
CA ALA A 115 10.35 3.25 2.10
C ALA A 115 11.55 2.34 1.81
N ARG A 116 11.98 1.60 2.84
CA ARG A 116 13.10 0.67 2.69
C ARG A 116 12.58 -0.62 2.06
N SER A 117 13.30 -1.16 1.07
CA SER A 117 12.89 -2.38 0.36
C SER A 117 12.77 -3.61 1.27
N GLU A 118 13.60 -3.66 2.33
CA GLU A 118 13.53 -4.74 3.31
C GLU A 118 12.28 -4.75 4.20
N TRP A 119 11.46 -3.69 4.16
CA TRP A 119 10.17 -3.65 4.87
C TRP A 119 9.04 -4.28 4.06
N ALA A 120 9.22 -4.40 2.75
CA ALA A 120 8.26 -5.10 1.91
C ALA A 120 8.35 -6.61 2.15
N PRO A 121 7.23 -7.33 2.09
CA PRO A 121 7.22 -8.79 2.15
C PRO A 121 8.13 -9.40 1.08
N GLU A 122 8.56 -10.63 1.30
CA GLU A 122 9.21 -11.40 0.25
C GLU A 122 8.17 -11.85 -0.77
N PHE A 123 8.55 -11.71 -2.05
CA PHE A 123 7.77 -12.16 -3.20
C PHE A 123 8.66 -13.04 -4.08
N ALA A 124 8.08 -14.04 -4.72
CA ALA A 124 8.65 -14.65 -5.90
C ALA A 124 8.46 -13.67 -7.06
N ILE A 125 9.54 -13.05 -7.54
CA ILE A 125 9.48 -12.04 -8.61
C ILE A 125 9.69 -12.73 -9.96
N HIS A 126 8.78 -12.48 -10.90
CA HIS A 126 8.78 -13.04 -12.25
C HIS A 126 8.87 -11.90 -13.27
N ASP A 127 9.97 -11.87 -13.99
CA ASP A 127 10.19 -10.99 -15.15
C ASP A 127 9.66 -11.70 -16.39
N LEU A 128 8.60 -11.18 -16.98
CA LEU A 128 7.93 -11.78 -18.14
C LEU A 128 8.33 -11.07 -19.43
N GLU A 129 8.39 -11.82 -20.53
CA GLU A 129 8.88 -11.31 -21.81
C GLU A 129 7.93 -10.31 -22.47
N SER A 130 6.62 -10.34 -22.12
CA SER A 130 5.62 -9.49 -22.76
C SER A 130 4.40 -9.18 -21.88
N LEU A 131 3.69 -8.11 -22.26
CA LEU A 131 2.39 -7.77 -21.66
C LEU A 131 1.32 -8.83 -21.94
N ASP A 132 1.42 -9.53 -23.09
CA ASP A 132 0.48 -10.60 -23.42
C ASP A 132 0.67 -11.82 -22.51
N GLU A 133 1.92 -12.18 -22.21
CA GLU A 133 2.25 -13.21 -21.23
C GLU A 133 1.76 -12.83 -19.83
N LEU A 134 2.00 -11.59 -19.42
CA LEU A 134 1.50 -11.07 -18.13
C LEU A 134 -0.03 -11.12 -18.06
N ALA A 135 -0.72 -10.74 -19.14
CA ALA A 135 -2.18 -10.76 -19.19
C ALA A 135 -2.75 -12.18 -19.18
N ALA A 136 -2.05 -13.15 -19.79
CA ALA A 136 -2.46 -14.54 -19.89
C ALA A 136 -2.17 -15.35 -18.60
N ALA A 137 -1.34 -14.86 -17.69
CA ALA A 137 -0.99 -15.56 -16.48
C ALA A 137 -2.22 -15.84 -15.60
N ASP A 138 -2.40 -17.10 -15.19
CA ASP A 138 -3.49 -17.53 -14.32
C ASP A 138 -2.96 -17.73 -12.89
N PRO A 139 -3.58 -17.13 -11.86
CA PRO A 139 -3.19 -17.36 -10.46
C PRO A 139 -3.12 -18.82 -10.06
N GLY A 140 -3.94 -19.69 -10.68
CA GLY A 140 -3.97 -21.12 -10.42
C GLY A 140 -2.73 -21.89 -10.88
N ASP A 141 -1.88 -21.28 -11.73
CA ASP A 141 -0.63 -21.90 -12.21
C ASP A 141 0.54 -21.68 -11.23
N PHE A 142 0.35 -20.90 -10.17
CA PHE A 142 1.38 -20.56 -9.20
C PHE A 142 1.14 -21.23 -7.85
N PRO A 143 2.20 -21.75 -7.20
CA PRO A 143 2.08 -22.30 -5.85
C PRO A 143 1.50 -21.29 -4.85
N ASP A 144 0.74 -21.78 -3.87
CA ASP A 144 0.09 -20.94 -2.85
C ASP A 144 0.90 -20.83 -1.54
N ASP A 145 2.19 -21.16 -1.56
CA ASP A 145 3.11 -21.08 -0.43
C ASP A 145 3.79 -19.72 -0.27
N VAL A 146 3.85 -18.95 -1.36
CA VAL A 146 4.43 -17.59 -1.40
C VAL A 146 3.61 -16.68 -2.33
N SER A 147 3.71 -15.39 -2.13
CA SER A 147 3.10 -14.43 -3.06
C SER A 147 3.99 -14.24 -4.30
N HIS A 148 3.39 -14.19 -5.48
CA HIS A 148 4.06 -14.08 -6.77
C HIS A 148 3.84 -12.71 -7.38
N TYR A 149 4.90 -11.93 -7.56
CA TYR A 149 4.86 -10.63 -8.22
C TYR A 149 5.37 -10.75 -9.65
N LEU A 150 4.44 -10.66 -10.61
CA LEU A 150 4.71 -10.76 -12.04
C LEU A 150 4.78 -9.36 -12.62
N TRP A 151 5.72 -9.12 -13.53
CA TRP A 151 5.84 -7.82 -14.18
C TRP A 151 6.39 -7.96 -15.60
N ALA A 152 6.06 -6.98 -16.45
CA ALA A 152 6.60 -6.83 -17.79
C ALA A 152 6.74 -5.34 -18.16
N TRP A 153 7.64 -5.03 -19.06
CA TRP A 153 7.81 -3.67 -19.57
C TRP A 153 6.61 -3.21 -20.42
N ILE A 154 6.10 -2.01 -20.12
CA ILE A 154 5.26 -1.23 -21.05
C ILE A 154 6.19 -0.43 -21.96
N ASP A 155 7.17 0.25 -21.37
CA ASP A 155 8.21 1.04 -22.04
C ASP A 155 9.47 1.05 -21.17
N GLU A 156 10.48 0.31 -21.57
CA GLU A 156 11.74 0.22 -20.83
C GLU A 156 12.48 1.57 -20.80
N SER A 157 12.41 2.35 -21.89
CA SER A 157 13.09 3.64 -21.98
C SER A 157 12.49 4.69 -21.04
N ALA A 158 11.21 4.58 -20.76
CA ALA A 158 10.48 5.42 -19.80
C ALA A 158 10.49 4.84 -18.38
N GLY A 159 11.03 3.64 -18.16
CA GLY A 159 10.96 2.93 -16.89
C GLY A 159 9.53 2.51 -16.50
N ALA A 160 8.63 2.38 -17.50
CA ALA A 160 7.23 2.06 -17.25
C ALA A 160 6.99 0.55 -17.31
N VAL A 161 6.39 0.01 -16.26
CA VAL A 161 6.07 -1.42 -16.13
C VAL A 161 4.59 -1.63 -15.85
N ARG A 162 4.11 -2.82 -16.19
CA ARG A 162 2.86 -3.36 -15.69
C ARG A 162 3.15 -4.56 -14.80
N SER A 163 2.39 -4.69 -13.73
CA SER A 163 2.56 -5.81 -12.80
C SER A 163 1.23 -6.39 -12.35
N ARG A 164 1.28 -7.61 -11.83
CA ARG A 164 0.19 -8.33 -11.17
C ARG A 164 0.76 -9.02 -9.94
N LEU A 165 0.01 -9.07 -8.85
CA LEU A 165 0.37 -9.86 -7.67
C LEU A 165 -0.65 -10.96 -7.45
N PHE A 166 -0.19 -12.20 -7.37
CA PHE A 166 -0.95 -13.35 -6.94
C PHE A 166 -0.55 -13.70 -5.50
N ALA A 167 -1.52 -13.66 -4.58
CA ALA A 167 -1.27 -13.77 -3.14
C ALA A 167 -2.26 -14.74 -2.46
N ALA A 168 -2.42 -15.93 -3.03
CA ALA A 168 -3.30 -16.97 -2.50
C ALA A 168 -2.94 -17.36 -1.07
N ASN A 169 -1.63 -17.37 -0.73
CA ASN A 169 -1.11 -17.57 0.63
C ASN A 169 -1.65 -16.54 1.65
N LEU A 170 -2.05 -15.36 1.21
CA LEU A 170 -2.67 -14.32 2.04
C LEU A 170 -4.21 -14.31 1.95
N GLY A 171 -4.79 -15.24 1.18
CA GLY A 171 -6.23 -15.34 0.95
C GLY A 171 -6.77 -14.37 -0.11
N VAL A 172 -5.88 -13.80 -0.94
CA VAL A 172 -6.21 -12.89 -2.05
C VAL A 172 -5.74 -13.54 -3.35
N ALA A 173 -6.65 -13.87 -4.25
CA ALA A 173 -6.25 -14.49 -5.51
C ALA A 173 -5.37 -13.55 -6.33
N GLU A 174 -5.75 -12.28 -6.45
CA GLU A 174 -5.00 -11.24 -7.15
C GLU A 174 -5.19 -9.88 -6.47
N ASP A 175 -4.11 -9.10 -6.36
CA ASP A 175 -4.08 -7.71 -5.93
C ASP A 175 -3.67 -6.83 -7.13
N GLU A 176 -4.57 -5.96 -7.56
CA GLU A 176 -4.39 -5.15 -8.78
C GLU A 176 -3.30 -4.07 -8.65
N ALA A 177 -2.98 -3.63 -7.42
CA ALA A 177 -2.10 -2.50 -7.20
C ALA A 177 -1.28 -2.63 -5.92
N THR A 178 -0.15 -3.32 -6.02
CA THR A 178 0.70 -3.66 -4.89
C THR A 178 1.92 -2.76 -4.80
N GLY A 179 1.84 -1.71 -3.99
CA GLY A 179 2.96 -0.79 -3.77
C GLY A 179 4.19 -1.46 -3.13
N SER A 180 4.01 -2.43 -2.25
CA SER A 180 5.12 -3.18 -1.65
C SER A 180 5.86 -4.04 -2.68
N GLY A 181 5.15 -4.61 -3.66
CA GLY A 181 5.76 -5.34 -4.77
C GLY A 181 6.63 -4.42 -5.62
N ALA A 182 6.15 -3.22 -5.94
CA ALA A 182 6.93 -2.23 -6.68
C ALA A 182 8.22 -1.83 -5.94
N VAL A 183 8.14 -1.57 -4.64
CA VAL A 183 9.32 -1.26 -3.79
C VAL A 183 10.32 -2.42 -3.80
N ARG A 184 9.85 -3.68 -3.79
CA ARG A 184 10.73 -4.85 -3.80
C ARG A 184 11.38 -5.06 -5.16
N MET A 185 10.68 -4.79 -6.25
CA MET A 185 11.18 -4.92 -7.61
C MET A 185 12.34 -3.95 -7.90
N THR A 186 12.34 -2.74 -7.34
CA THR A 186 13.40 -1.74 -7.59
C THR A 186 14.76 -2.16 -7.08
N ALA A 187 14.84 -3.01 -6.06
CA ALA A 187 16.09 -3.48 -5.50
C ALA A 187 16.92 -4.33 -6.49
N PRO A 188 16.37 -5.34 -7.19
CA PRO A 188 17.11 -6.11 -8.19
C PRO A 188 17.27 -5.40 -9.54
N THR A 189 16.35 -4.53 -9.94
CA THR A 189 16.34 -3.90 -11.27
C THR A 189 17.09 -2.58 -11.33
N GLY A 190 17.45 -1.98 -10.18
CA GLY A 190 18.10 -0.66 -10.12
C GLY A 190 17.20 0.50 -10.56
N LEU A 191 15.92 0.25 -10.76
CA LEU A 191 14.94 1.31 -11.05
C LEU A 191 14.75 2.20 -9.83
N PRO A 192 14.48 3.51 -10.01
CA PRO A 192 14.11 4.39 -8.90
C PRO A 192 12.77 3.95 -8.31
N ALA A 193 12.70 3.91 -6.98
CA ALA A 193 11.47 3.60 -6.23
C ALA A 193 10.50 4.77 -6.28
#